data_11fb8034dc5578ca7e16fc37fab8a6e7
#
_entry.id   11fb8034dc5578ca7e16fc37fab8a6e7
#
_cell.length_a   1.000
_cell.length_b   1.000
_cell.length_c   1.000
_cell.angle_alpha   90.00
_cell.angle_beta   90.00
_cell.angle_gamma   90.00
#
_symmetry.space_group_name_H-M   'P 1'
#
loop_
_entity.id
_entity.type
_entity.pdbx_description
1 polymer ?
#
loop_
_entity_poly.entity_id
_entity_poly.type
_entity_poly.pdbx_seq_one_letter_code
_entity_poly.pdbx_strand_id
1 'polypeptide(L)'
;MQRRRQGATMVQAALAVCVIGGVLAAFLPTFVRELRLSKVSEASEHLALMHARAAAYFAAEHATADGPQRHCLPPAAGPTPVAPRVEPVDVDWSDASTLEGETWTALGFAPERPVRFSYAFEPTTHGCGLRSPAGTYLVTFRAEGDLDGDGERSIFERRAAANPETGELEPLGILYVRDRVE
;
A
#
# COMPACT_ATOMS: atom_id res chain seq x y z
N MET A 1 -55.72 -16.75 -29.02
CA MET A 1 -55.26 -15.36 -28.89
C MET A 1 -53.80 -15.30 -29.32
N GLN A 2 -53.50 -14.86 -30.53
CA GLN A 2 -52.12 -14.72 -31.08
C GLN A 2 -51.58 -13.35 -30.65
N ARG A 3 -50.64 -13.31 -29.72
CA ARG A 3 -49.91 -12.09 -29.40
C ARG A 3 -49.08 -11.69 -30.65
N ARG A 4 -49.49 -10.62 -31.34
CA ARG A 4 -48.65 -9.96 -32.34
C ARG A 4 -47.35 -9.50 -31.68
N ARG A 5 -46.25 -10.14 -32.03
CA ARG A 5 -44.91 -9.61 -31.74
C ARG A 5 -44.73 -8.38 -32.60
N GLN A 6 -44.88 -7.20 -32.05
CA GLN A 6 -44.52 -5.95 -32.70
C GLN A 6 -42.98 -5.92 -32.72
N GLY A 7 -42.38 -6.12 -33.87
CA GLY A 7 -40.95 -5.92 -34.08
C GLY A 7 -40.60 -4.44 -33.93
N ALA A 8 -39.52 -4.14 -33.24
CA ALA A 8 -39.04 -2.78 -33.15
C ALA A 8 -38.70 -2.24 -34.54
N THR A 9 -39.14 -1.00 -34.83
CA THR A 9 -38.78 -0.35 -36.09
C THR A 9 -37.28 0.01 -36.10
N MET A 10 -36.64 0.13 -37.29
CA MET A 10 -35.25 0.55 -37.40
C MET A 10 -34.95 1.85 -36.64
N VAL A 11 -35.90 2.79 -36.63
CA VAL A 11 -35.77 4.07 -35.92
C VAL A 11 -35.75 3.86 -34.41
N GLN A 12 -36.61 2.99 -33.89
CA GLN A 12 -36.62 2.66 -32.44
C GLN A 12 -35.32 1.96 -32.02
N ALA A 13 -34.79 1.06 -32.86
CA ALA A 13 -33.53 0.40 -32.58
C ALA A 13 -32.36 1.41 -32.62
N ALA A 14 -32.30 2.30 -33.60
CA ALA A 14 -31.29 3.34 -33.70
C ALA A 14 -31.34 4.28 -32.45
N LEU A 15 -32.52 4.70 -32.05
CA LEU A 15 -32.72 5.57 -30.90
C LEU A 15 -32.31 4.89 -29.59
N ALA A 16 -32.62 3.61 -29.42
CA ALA A 16 -32.20 2.83 -28.28
C ALA A 16 -30.66 2.73 -28.22
N VAL A 17 -29.98 2.47 -29.36
CA VAL A 17 -28.50 2.42 -29.42
C VAL A 17 -27.88 3.76 -29.08
N CYS A 18 -28.45 4.88 -29.59
CA CYS A 18 -27.95 6.22 -29.27
C CYS A 18 -28.09 6.55 -27.78
N VAL A 19 -29.22 6.20 -27.17
CA VAL A 19 -29.44 6.43 -25.73
C VAL A 19 -28.49 5.58 -24.90
N ILE A 20 -28.39 4.29 -25.19
CA ILE A 20 -27.49 3.38 -24.47
C ILE A 20 -26.03 3.83 -24.65
N GLY A 21 -25.61 4.17 -25.86
CA GLY A 21 -24.26 4.68 -26.16
C GLY A 21 -23.95 5.97 -25.40
N GLY A 22 -24.88 6.91 -25.35
CA GLY A 22 -24.75 8.16 -24.61
C GLY A 22 -24.64 7.93 -23.10
N VAL A 23 -25.46 7.04 -22.55
CA VAL A 23 -25.38 6.65 -21.13
C VAL A 23 -24.03 5.99 -20.82
N LEU A 24 -23.61 5.02 -21.60
CA LEU A 24 -22.32 4.36 -21.40
C LEU A 24 -21.15 5.34 -21.51
N ALA A 25 -21.16 6.23 -22.50
CA ALA A 25 -20.11 7.24 -22.64
C ALA A 25 -20.01 8.20 -21.45
N ALA A 26 -21.12 8.50 -20.80
CA ALA A 26 -21.15 9.36 -19.61
C ALA A 26 -20.74 8.63 -18.33
N PHE A 27 -21.17 7.38 -18.14
CA PHE A 27 -20.98 6.66 -16.89
C PHE A 27 -19.72 5.82 -16.84
N LEU A 28 -19.22 5.31 -17.98
CA LEU A 28 -18.08 4.40 -18.00
C LEU A 28 -16.80 5.04 -17.43
N PRO A 29 -16.42 6.29 -17.77
CA PRO A 29 -15.24 6.93 -17.19
C PRO A 29 -15.33 7.09 -15.66
N THR A 30 -16.51 7.48 -15.19
CA THR A 30 -16.73 7.64 -13.75
C THR A 30 -16.63 6.30 -13.02
N PHE A 31 -17.23 5.26 -13.57
CA PHE A 31 -17.20 3.92 -13.00
C PHE A 31 -15.76 3.35 -12.94
N VAL A 32 -14.98 3.49 -14.01
CA VAL A 32 -13.57 3.07 -14.03
C VAL A 32 -12.76 3.82 -12.98
N ARG A 33 -12.97 5.13 -12.85
CA ARG A 33 -12.30 5.93 -11.81
C ARG A 33 -12.66 5.46 -10.40
N GLU A 34 -13.93 5.17 -10.12
CA GLU A 34 -14.36 4.66 -8.80
C GLU A 34 -13.74 3.29 -8.49
N LEU A 35 -13.62 2.41 -9.48
CA LEU A 35 -12.94 1.13 -9.32
C LEU A 35 -11.45 1.30 -9.00
N ARG A 36 -10.76 2.26 -9.63
CA ARG A 36 -9.37 2.56 -9.30
C ARG A 36 -9.25 3.12 -7.89
N LEU A 37 -10.10 4.07 -7.51
CA LEU A 37 -10.11 4.64 -6.16
C LEU A 37 -10.36 3.59 -5.07
N SER A 38 -11.16 2.57 -5.34
CA SER A 38 -11.38 1.48 -4.39
C SER A 38 -10.12 0.61 -4.19
N LYS A 39 -9.24 0.52 -5.19
CA LYS A 39 -7.95 -0.18 -5.05
C LYS A 39 -6.95 0.61 -4.21
N VAL A 40 -7.03 1.94 -4.19
CA VAL A 40 -6.14 2.83 -3.42
C VAL A 40 -6.28 2.65 -1.90
N SER A 41 -7.43 2.17 -1.42
CA SER A 41 -7.61 1.87 0.01
C SER A 41 -6.61 0.82 0.50
N GLU A 42 -6.24 -0.15 -0.36
CA GLU A 42 -5.22 -1.15 -0.06
C GLU A 42 -3.90 -0.50 0.41
N ALA A 43 -3.37 0.47 -0.36
CA ALA A 43 -2.12 1.14 -0.01
C ALA A 43 -2.21 1.86 1.35
N SER A 44 -3.29 2.61 1.58
CA SER A 44 -3.44 3.37 2.82
C SER A 44 -3.63 2.49 4.05
N GLU A 45 -4.35 1.38 3.93
CA GLU A 45 -4.57 0.40 4.99
C GLU A 45 -3.28 -0.33 5.33
N HIS A 46 -2.55 -0.81 4.33
CA HIS A 46 -1.29 -1.53 4.57
C HIS A 46 -0.18 -0.61 5.08
N LEU A 47 -0.10 0.66 4.64
CA LEU A 47 0.82 1.63 5.24
C LEU A 47 0.48 1.94 6.70
N ALA A 48 -0.80 1.99 7.04
CA ALA A 48 -1.21 2.15 8.43
C ALA A 48 -0.86 0.91 9.26
N LEU A 49 -1.08 -0.30 8.72
CA LEU A 49 -0.69 -1.55 9.34
C LEU A 49 0.83 -1.63 9.55
N MET A 50 1.61 -1.32 8.52
CA MET A 50 3.08 -1.33 8.58
C MET A 50 3.60 -0.36 9.65
N HIS A 51 3.07 0.86 9.71
CA HIS A 51 3.40 1.82 10.76
C HIS A 51 3.06 1.28 12.15
N ALA A 52 1.86 0.72 12.35
CA ALA A 52 1.45 0.17 13.64
C ALA A 52 2.34 -1.00 14.08
N ARG A 53 2.73 -1.87 13.16
CA ARG A 53 3.64 -2.99 13.41
C ARG A 53 5.06 -2.51 13.73
N ALA A 54 5.58 -1.54 12.98
CA ALA A 54 6.88 -0.94 13.26
C ALA A 54 6.89 -0.21 14.61
N ALA A 55 5.82 0.48 14.96
CA ALA A 55 5.69 1.12 16.27
C ALA A 55 5.68 0.09 17.42
N ALA A 56 4.96 -1.00 17.25
CA ALA A 56 4.95 -2.08 18.24
C ALA A 56 6.33 -2.76 18.37
N TYR A 57 7.01 -2.99 17.26
CA TYR A 57 8.37 -3.54 17.27
C TYR A 57 9.34 -2.58 17.98
N PHE A 58 9.29 -1.29 17.65
CA PHE A 58 10.18 -0.28 18.23
C PHE A 58 9.90 -0.05 19.73
N ALA A 59 8.64 -0.11 20.16
CA ALA A 59 8.26 0.02 21.57
C ALA A 59 8.72 -1.18 22.42
N ALA A 60 8.87 -2.35 21.81
CA ALA A 60 9.42 -3.50 22.48
C ALA A 60 10.91 -3.31 22.77
N GLU A 61 11.35 -3.80 23.94
CA GLU A 61 12.76 -3.84 24.30
C GLU A 61 13.40 -5.13 23.78
N HIS A 62 14.45 -4.97 22.97
CA HIS A 62 15.18 -6.08 22.38
C HIS A 62 16.49 -6.32 23.13
N ALA A 63 16.81 -7.59 23.39
CA ALA A 63 18.09 -7.98 23.97
C ALA A 63 19.20 -7.73 22.96
N THR A 64 20.28 -7.09 23.41
CA THR A 64 21.49 -6.87 22.60
C THR A 64 22.60 -7.80 23.01
N ALA A 65 23.57 -8.04 22.14
CA ALA A 65 24.74 -8.85 22.45
C ALA A 65 25.53 -8.30 23.67
N ASP A 66 25.44 -7.00 23.92
CA ASP A 66 26.14 -6.28 25.00
C ASP A 66 25.31 -6.17 26.30
N GLY A 67 24.15 -6.77 26.37
CA GLY A 67 23.36 -6.98 27.58
C GLY A 67 22.12 -6.09 27.81
N PRO A 68 22.15 -4.75 27.76
CA PRO A 68 20.96 -3.98 28.07
C PRO A 68 19.90 -4.07 26.97
N GLN A 69 18.64 -4.12 27.43
CA GLN A 69 17.49 -4.05 26.53
C GLN A 69 17.41 -2.64 25.92
N ARG A 70 17.06 -2.55 24.62
CA ARG A 70 16.98 -1.29 23.89
C ARG A 70 15.88 -1.33 22.85
N HIS A 71 15.38 -0.15 22.49
CA HIS A 71 14.51 0.02 21.34
C HIS A 71 15.31 -0.07 20.04
N CYS A 72 14.87 -0.91 19.12
CA CYS A 72 15.59 -1.21 17.89
C CYS A 72 14.70 -0.96 16.67
N LEU A 73 15.30 -0.59 15.55
CA LEU A 73 14.65 -0.60 14.24
C LEU A 73 15.24 -1.74 13.41
N PRO A 74 14.41 -2.54 12.72
CA PRO A 74 14.91 -3.56 11.80
C PRO A 74 15.53 -2.91 10.56
N PRO A 75 16.31 -3.66 9.76
CA PRO A 75 16.85 -3.20 8.50
C PRO A 75 15.77 -2.74 7.52
N ALA A 76 16.16 -1.99 6.48
CA ALA A 76 15.27 -1.68 5.38
C ALA A 76 14.81 -2.95 4.66
N ALA A 77 13.57 -2.92 4.15
CA ALA A 77 13.02 -4.01 3.34
C ALA A 77 12.17 -3.46 2.20
N GLY A 78 12.13 -4.19 1.11
CA GLY A 78 11.37 -3.87 -0.08
C GLY A 78 12.18 -3.13 -1.16
N PRO A 79 11.54 -2.81 -2.29
CA PRO A 79 10.10 -3.00 -2.56
C PRO A 79 9.68 -4.47 -2.69
N THR A 80 8.64 -4.86 -1.98
CA THR A 80 8.09 -6.22 -2.01
C THR A 80 6.58 -6.16 -2.34
N PRO A 81 6.10 -6.83 -3.43
CA PRO A 81 6.90 -7.44 -4.49
C PRO A 81 7.79 -6.41 -5.21
N VAL A 82 8.78 -6.85 -5.96
CA VAL A 82 9.77 -5.96 -6.63
C VAL A 82 9.14 -4.91 -7.54
N ALA A 83 7.98 -5.20 -8.11
CA ALA A 83 7.21 -4.26 -8.92
C ALA A 83 5.72 -4.38 -8.63
N PRO A 84 4.98 -3.27 -8.63
CA PRO A 84 3.53 -3.29 -8.50
C PRO A 84 2.89 -4.01 -9.69
N ARG A 85 1.66 -4.49 -9.52
CA ARG A 85 0.93 -5.26 -10.52
C ARG A 85 -0.51 -4.79 -10.64
N VAL A 86 -1.03 -4.78 -11.87
CA VAL A 86 -2.46 -4.54 -12.13
C VAL A 86 -3.32 -5.61 -11.46
N GLU A 87 -2.92 -6.89 -11.62
CA GLU A 87 -3.55 -8.02 -10.95
C GLU A 87 -2.87 -8.30 -9.61
N PRO A 88 -3.65 -8.62 -8.56
CA PRO A 88 -3.08 -8.90 -7.25
C PRO A 88 -2.23 -10.18 -7.28
N VAL A 89 -1.14 -10.17 -6.54
CA VAL A 89 -0.18 -11.27 -6.44
C VAL A 89 -0.03 -11.71 -4.99
N ASP A 90 0.05 -13.02 -4.78
CA ASP A 90 0.42 -13.60 -3.50
C ASP A 90 1.92 -13.42 -3.27
N VAL A 91 2.28 -12.98 -2.07
CA VAL A 91 3.66 -12.72 -1.66
C VAL A 91 3.98 -13.55 -0.43
N ASP A 92 5.09 -14.27 -0.46
CA ASP A 92 5.66 -14.87 0.74
C ASP A 92 6.47 -13.82 1.50
N TRP A 93 5.85 -13.21 2.49
CA TRP A 93 6.46 -12.17 3.34
C TRP A 93 7.47 -12.75 4.35
N SER A 94 7.49 -14.06 4.52
CA SER A 94 8.33 -14.77 5.49
C SER A 94 9.51 -15.49 4.86
N ASP A 95 9.82 -15.24 3.60
CA ASP A 95 10.93 -15.89 2.90
C ASP A 95 12.26 -15.59 3.61
N ALA A 96 12.60 -16.45 4.56
CA ALA A 96 13.81 -16.36 5.38
C ALA A 96 15.12 -16.51 4.57
N SER A 97 15.05 -16.80 3.28
CA SER A 97 16.23 -16.81 2.40
C SER A 97 16.69 -15.41 2.02
N THR A 98 15.87 -14.39 2.31
CA THR A 98 16.15 -12.98 2.02
C THR A 98 16.23 -12.15 3.31
N LEU A 99 17.12 -11.14 3.33
CA LEU A 99 17.18 -10.15 4.44
C LEU A 99 15.85 -9.40 4.58
N GLU A 100 15.14 -9.23 3.49
CA GLU A 100 13.82 -8.58 3.46
C GLU A 100 12.78 -9.41 4.21
N GLY A 101 12.75 -10.74 4.02
CA GLY A 101 11.85 -11.64 4.72
C GLY A 101 12.10 -11.66 6.23
N GLU A 102 13.34 -11.53 6.67
CA GLU A 102 13.66 -11.36 8.10
C GLU A 102 13.05 -10.07 8.66
N THR A 103 13.12 -8.96 7.93
CA THR A 103 12.54 -7.68 8.34
C THR A 103 11.00 -7.73 8.36
N TRP A 104 10.38 -8.30 7.32
CA TRP A 104 8.93 -8.44 7.28
C TRP A 104 8.41 -9.33 8.41
N THR A 105 9.13 -10.40 8.71
CA THR A 105 8.83 -11.29 9.84
C THR A 105 8.99 -10.58 11.18
N ALA A 106 10.08 -9.82 11.37
CA ALA A 106 10.33 -9.05 12.59
C ALA A 106 9.23 -8.00 12.84
N LEU A 107 8.79 -7.32 11.80
CA LEU A 107 7.67 -6.37 11.86
C LEU A 107 6.31 -7.07 12.03
N GLY A 108 6.20 -8.36 11.69
CA GLY A 108 4.93 -9.06 11.59
C GLY A 108 4.05 -8.48 10.48
N PHE A 109 4.66 -7.93 9.43
CA PHE A 109 3.95 -7.39 8.28
C PHE A 109 3.77 -8.49 7.24
N ALA A 110 2.57 -9.05 7.18
CA ALA A 110 2.18 -10.08 6.22
C ALA A 110 0.70 -9.89 5.87
N PRO A 111 0.39 -9.08 4.86
CA PRO A 111 -0.98 -8.97 4.34
C PRO A 111 -1.56 -10.34 4.00
N GLU A 112 -2.78 -10.62 4.48
CA GLU A 112 -3.44 -11.91 4.31
C GLU A 112 -4.00 -12.11 2.88
N ARG A 113 -4.16 -11.03 2.16
CA ARG A 113 -4.73 -11.03 0.81
C ARG A 113 -3.67 -10.68 -0.22
N PRO A 114 -3.79 -11.21 -1.45
CA PRO A 114 -2.94 -10.83 -2.56
C PRO A 114 -2.88 -9.31 -2.74
N VAL A 115 -1.71 -8.77 -3.02
CA VAL A 115 -1.43 -7.34 -3.10
C VAL A 115 -1.17 -6.88 -4.52
N ARG A 116 -1.51 -5.62 -4.82
CA ARG A 116 -1.21 -4.95 -6.10
C ARG A 116 -0.05 -4.00 -5.98
N PHE A 117 0.12 -3.42 -4.80
CA PHE A 117 1.17 -2.45 -4.52
C PHE A 117 2.45 -3.16 -4.09
N SER A 118 3.58 -2.52 -4.40
CA SER A 118 4.88 -2.85 -3.82
C SER A 118 5.05 -2.04 -2.53
N TYR A 119 5.52 -2.68 -1.48
CA TYR A 119 5.70 -2.05 -0.16
C TYR A 119 7.17 -1.99 0.20
N ALA A 120 7.59 -0.86 0.80
CA ALA A 120 8.94 -0.69 1.32
C ALA A 120 8.92 -0.07 2.73
N PHE A 121 9.81 -0.55 3.56
CA PHE A 121 10.15 -0.04 4.88
C PHE A 121 11.56 0.53 4.84
N GLU A 122 11.70 1.83 5.00
CA GLU A 122 12.95 2.56 4.77
C GLU A 122 13.33 3.39 6.02
N PRO A 123 13.99 2.80 7.02
CA PRO A 123 14.55 3.55 8.14
C PRO A 123 15.85 4.23 7.71
N THR A 124 16.10 5.47 8.14
CA THR A 124 17.39 6.16 7.90
C THR A 124 18.56 5.50 8.63
N THR A 125 18.27 4.77 9.71
CA THR A 125 19.24 4.01 10.50
C THR A 125 18.51 2.81 11.11
N HIS A 126 19.19 1.69 11.23
CA HIS A 126 18.63 0.47 11.82
C HIS A 126 19.52 -0.06 12.97
N GLY A 127 19.01 -1.06 13.69
CA GLY A 127 19.68 -1.70 14.82
C GLY A 127 19.30 -1.11 16.16
N CYS A 128 20.00 -1.55 17.19
CA CYS A 128 19.72 -1.23 18.61
C CYS A 128 20.65 -0.15 19.18
N GLY A 129 21.47 0.46 18.36
CA GLY A 129 22.44 1.48 18.74
C GLY A 129 21.95 2.92 18.62
N LEU A 130 20.63 3.11 18.48
CA LEU A 130 20.05 4.43 18.33
C LEU A 130 20.30 5.28 19.57
N ARG A 131 20.89 6.45 19.37
CA ARG A 131 21.21 7.38 20.46
C ARG A 131 20.47 8.69 20.25
N SER A 132 20.11 9.34 21.36
CA SER A 132 19.56 10.70 21.35
C SER A 132 20.48 11.70 20.56
N PRO A 133 19.92 12.75 19.92
CA PRO A 133 18.61 13.32 20.21
C PRO A 133 17.45 12.67 19.45
N ALA A 134 16.31 12.63 20.13
CA ALA A 134 15.03 12.23 19.55
C ALA A 134 14.70 12.98 18.26
N GLY A 135 14.03 12.34 17.33
CA GLY A 135 13.55 12.95 16.09
C GLY A 135 14.55 12.96 14.92
N THR A 136 15.75 12.42 15.09
CA THR A 136 16.74 12.28 14.00
C THR A 136 16.60 10.98 13.21
N TYR A 137 15.88 10.01 13.74
CA TYR A 137 15.70 8.71 13.12
C TYR A 137 14.36 8.66 12.42
N LEU A 138 14.40 8.89 11.13
CA LEU A 138 13.20 8.87 10.29
C LEU A 138 12.97 7.47 9.74
N VAL A 139 11.69 7.12 9.64
CA VAL A 139 11.22 5.91 8.99
C VAL A 139 10.23 6.31 7.92
N THR A 140 10.46 5.87 6.69
CA THR A 140 9.52 6.04 5.58
C THR A 140 8.88 4.70 5.27
N PHE A 141 7.56 4.71 5.22
CA PHE A 141 6.72 3.60 4.76
C PHE A 141 6.20 3.99 3.40
N ARG A 142 6.53 3.21 2.38
CA ARG A 142 6.16 3.50 1.00
C ARG A 142 5.32 2.37 0.41
N ALA A 143 4.32 2.76 -0.39
CA ALA A 143 3.61 1.88 -1.30
C ALA A 143 3.64 2.48 -2.70
N GLU A 144 3.97 1.68 -3.71
CA GLU A 144 3.96 2.05 -5.12
C GLU A 144 2.95 1.19 -5.87
N GLY A 145 2.13 1.79 -6.72
CA GLY A 145 1.11 1.12 -7.54
C GLY A 145 1.25 1.49 -9.01
N ASP A 146 0.84 0.58 -9.86
CA ASP A 146 0.63 0.77 -11.31
C ASP A 146 -0.69 0.07 -11.63
N LEU A 147 -1.80 0.81 -11.47
CA LEU A 147 -3.15 0.21 -11.46
C LEU A 147 -3.75 0.03 -12.84
N ASP A 148 -3.17 0.65 -13.86
CA ASP A 148 -3.59 0.51 -15.26
C ASP A 148 -2.54 -0.15 -16.16
N GLY A 149 -1.32 -0.33 -15.66
CA GLY A 149 -0.27 -1.09 -16.34
C GLY A 149 0.46 -0.29 -17.42
N ASP A 150 0.45 1.04 -17.34
CA ASP A 150 1.11 1.90 -18.32
C ASP A 150 2.58 2.21 -17.96
N GLY A 151 3.01 1.82 -16.73
CA GLY A 151 4.35 2.00 -16.21
C GLY A 151 4.55 3.28 -15.39
N GLU A 152 3.58 4.18 -15.37
CA GLU A 152 3.56 5.29 -14.42
C GLU A 152 3.14 4.78 -13.04
N ARG A 153 3.70 5.37 -11.96
CA ARG A 153 3.48 4.84 -10.63
C ARG A 153 2.82 5.86 -9.71
N SER A 154 1.75 5.43 -9.08
CA SER A 154 1.24 6.09 -7.88
C SER A 154 2.18 5.83 -6.70
N ILE A 155 2.45 6.84 -5.89
CA ILE A 155 3.29 6.74 -4.70
C ILE A 155 2.50 7.22 -3.49
N PHE A 156 2.51 6.38 -2.46
CA PHE A 156 1.94 6.67 -1.16
C PHE A 156 3.05 6.57 -0.12
N GLU A 157 3.26 7.61 0.68
CA GLU A 157 4.27 7.62 1.72
C GLU A 157 3.67 8.06 3.06
N ARG A 158 4.04 7.34 4.10
CA ARG A 158 3.86 7.75 5.49
C ARG A 158 5.23 7.84 6.13
N ARG A 159 5.46 8.88 6.93
CA ARG A 159 6.72 9.06 7.65
C ARG A 159 6.49 9.07 9.14
N ALA A 160 7.48 8.62 9.88
CA ALA A 160 7.49 8.67 11.33
C ALA A 160 8.89 8.99 11.85
N ALA A 161 8.96 9.54 13.06
CA ALA A 161 10.19 9.77 13.81
C ALA A 161 10.28 8.78 14.97
N ALA A 162 11.39 8.05 15.06
CA ALA A 162 11.66 7.15 16.17
C ALA A 162 12.36 7.92 17.29
N ASN A 163 11.79 7.82 18.50
CA ASN A 163 12.39 8.36 19.71
C ASN A 163 12.98 7.22 20.56
N PRO A 164 14.31 7.04 20.58
CA PRO A 164 14.94 5.95 21.29
C PRO A 164 14.89 6.09 22.82
N GLU A 165 14.52 7.26 23.34
CA GLU A 165 14.38 7.48 24.80
C GLU A 165 13.02 6.99 25.32
N THR A 166 11.96 7.17 24.51
CA THR A 166 10.60 6.80 24.91
C THR A 166 10.13 5.49 24.29
N GLY A 167 10.81 4.99 23.25
CA GLY A 167 10.36 3.85 22.46
C GLY A 167 9.16 4.15 21.58
N GLU A 168 8.86 5.42 21.33
CA GLU A 168 7.73 5.85 20.50
C GLU A 168 8.14 6.09 19.06
N LEU A 169 7.30 5.66 18.14
CA LEU A 169 7.40 5.93 16.72
C LEU A 169 6.28 6.90 16.31
N GLU A 170 6.57 8.19 16.37
CA GLU A 170 5.58 9.24 16.16
C GLU A 170 5.36 9.51 14.67
N PRO A 171 4.09 9.53 14.18
CA PRO A 171 3.82 9.87 12.79
C PRO A 171 4.17 11.32 12.49
N LEU A 172 4.85 11.57 11.37
CA LEU A 172 5.21 12.89 10.88
C LEU A 172 4.30 13.30 9.72
N GLY A 173 3.45 14.28 9.98
CA GLY A 173 2.54 14.82 8.97
C GLY A 173 1.43 13.87 8.56
N ILE A 174 0.92 14.10 7.36
CA ILE A 174 -0.16 13.31 6.75
C ILE A 174 0.41 12.33 5.71
N LEU A 175 -0.42 11.42 5.24
CA LEU A 175 -0.09 10.56 4.12
C LEU A 175 0.20 11.41 2.87
N TYR A 176 1.42 11.31 2.34
CA TYR A 176 1.78 11.91 1.06
C TYR A 176 1.30 11.00 -0.06
N VAL A 177 0.69 11.60 -1.09
CA VAL A 177 0.19 10.87 -2.26
C VAL A 177 0.59 11.60 -3.52
N ARG A 178 1.24 10.91 -4.45
CA ARG A 178 1.55 11.36 -5.80
C ARG A 178 0.86 10.43 -6.80
N ASP A 179 0.27 11.00 -7.84
CA ASP A 179 -0.38 10.30 -8.94
C ASP A 179 -1.36 9.20 -8.49
N ARG A 180 -2.34 9.64 -7.70
CA ARG A 180 -3.24 8.78 -6.91
C ARG A 180 -3.98 7.69 -7.67
N VAL A 181 -4.08 7.79 -8.98
CA VAL A 181 -4.97 6.97 -9.82
C VAL A 181 -4.22 6.19 -10.90
N GLU A 182 -2.89 6.27 -10.90
CA GLU A 182 -2.03 5.50 -11.79
C GLU A 182 -1.86 4.06 -11.33
#